data_e13d380feb0e63b0266bff840b736398
#
_entry.id   e13d380feb0e63b0266bff840b736398
#
_cell.length_a   1.000
_cell.length_b   1.000
_cell.length_c   1.000
_cell.angle_alpha   90.00
_cell.angle_beta   90.00
_cell.angle_gamma   90.00
#
_symmetry.space_group_name_H-M   'P 1'
#
loop_
_entity.id
_entity.type
_entity.pdbx_description
1 polymer ?
#
loop_
_entity_poly.entity_id
_entity_poly.type
_entity_poly.pdbx_seq_one_letter_code
_entity_poly.pdbx_strand_id
1 'polypeptide(L)'
;MLIKNAIVCDVDGEREVDVRIEDGIVTEMGTNLVDSETIDAKGLYFMPLLVDTNIRVQDSALNAKNIKAISDEALKGGIGHIVLNADSMPAIDNEIVLEFAQNGLHNLSGAKVDLMLNSLKEDATLSNIAILLKRGAITPYMSTIAKNDVAIKIAQYCQMYNVTLFCKAEDNSLIRSGVMLDGDVSSKLGLAGIPDLSEVLHVSRMIEIARHFKIRILFKAVASPRSIYLIDKAKKEGVDVRCEVSIHHLLNSDEACKNFNTTAKLNPPLACSDDMKLLQEALKNSQIDILTTLHQPSSPVNKEVAFYDAAYGCEGLKNAISLYYTKLVKSGMISMSHLVRVCVKNPSDAVEEKRGVIKVGERADAMLFDPNKTLTMDEKLSLYCGEELYGEVKAIF
;
A
#
# COMPACT_ATOMS: atom_id res chain seq x y z
N MET A 1 3.01 16.23 -27.58
CA MET A 1 2.29 14.95 -27.80
C MET A 1 0.84 15.10 -27.36
N LEU A 2 -0.11 14.59 -28.15
CA LEU A 2 -1.55 14.69 -27.89
C LEU A 2 -2.15 13.28 -27.72
N ILE A 3 -2.85 13.05 -26.61
CA ILE A 3 -3.65 11.85 -26.37
C ILE A 3 -5.09 12.19 -26.71
N LYS A 4 -5.68 11.51 -27.71
CA LYS A 4 -7.02 11.77 -28.23
C LYS A 4 -8.02 10.72 -27.77
N ASN A 5 -9.28 11.16 -27.61
CA ASN A 5 -10.41 10.29 -27.30
C ASN A 5 -10.23 9.45 -26.03
N ALA A 6 -9.39 9.88 -25.08
CA ALA A 6 -9.14 9.15 -23.85
C ALA A 6 -10.31 9.32 -22.87
N ILE A 7 -10.60 8.27 -22.10
CA ILE A 7 -11.43 8.36 -20.90
C ILE A 7 -10.50 8.83 -19.78
N VAL A 8 -10.45 10.12 -19.52
CA VAL A 8 -9.71 10.66 -18.37
C VAL A 8 -10.48 10.27 -17.11
N CYS A 9 -9.80 9.54 -16.23
CA CYS A 9 -10.38 9.09 -14.96
C CYS A 9 -9.52 9.53 -13.78
N ASP A 10 -10.11 10.29 -12.87
CA ASP A 10 -9.49 10.74 -11.63
C ASP A 10 -10.52 10.77 -10.47
N VAL A 11 -10.18 11.40 -9.33
CA VAL A 11 -11.10 11.43 -8.17
C VAL A 11 -12.38 12.22 -8.44
N ASP A 12 -12.41 13.09 -9.43
CA ASP A 12 -13.56 13.92 -9.79
C ASP A 12 -14.51 13.19 -10.76
N GLY A 13 -14.11 12.02 -11.30
CA GLY A 13 -14.94 11.20 -12.16
C GLY A 13 -14.27 10.82 -13.48
N GLU A 14 -15.11 10.35 -14.41
CA GLU A 14 -14.71 9.96 -15.76
C GLU A 14 -15.22 10.97 -16.77
N ARG A 15 -14.37 11.34 -17.76
CA ARG A 15 -14.72 12.27 -18.84
C ARG A 15 -13.94 11.95 -20.12
N GLU A 16 -14.60 11.97 -21.27
CA GLU A 16 -13.96 11.83 -22.57
C GLU A 16 -13.41 13.17 -23.04
N VAL A 17 -12.09 13.31 -23.09
CA VAL A 17 -11.39 14.52 -23.52
C VAL A 17 -10.04 14.16 -24.14
N ASP A 18 -9.54 15.07 -25.00
CA ASP A 18 -8.16 15.04 -25.48
C ASP A 18 -7.25 15.70 -24.43
N VAL A 19 -6.03 15.18 -24.27
CA VAL A 19 -5.03 15.68 -23.31
C VAL A 19 -3.72 15.95 -24.03
N ARG A 20 -3.23 17.19 -24.00
CA ARG A 20 -1.91 17.58 -24.50
C ARG A 20 -0.90 17.53 -23.36
N ILE A 21 0.23 16.88 -23.61
CA ILE A 21 1.34 16.78 -22.67
C ILE A 21 2.59 17.32 -23.34
N GLU A 22 3.27 18.26 -22.68
CA GLU A 22 4.55 18.83 -23.09
C GLU A 22 5.49 18.81 -21.89
N ASP A 23 6.68 18.25 -22.05
CA ASP A 23 7.69 18.11 -20.98
C ASP A 23 7.15 17.48 -19.67
N GLY A 24 6.25 16.49 -19.81
CA GLY A 24 5.63 15.80 -18.69
C GLY A 24 4.55 16.60 -17.95
N ILE A 25 4.13 17.76 -18.50
CA ILE A 25 3.08 18.62 -17.93
C ILE A 25 1.85 18.58 -18.83
N VAL A 26 0.67 18.51 -18.25
CA VAL A 26 -0.60 18.66 -18.97
C VAL A 26 -0.77 20.14 -19.34
N THR A 27 -0.64 20.47 -20.62
CA THR A 27 -0.71 21.87 -21.09
C THR A 27 -2.09 22.26 -21.59
N GLU A 28 -2.90 21.30 -22.07
CA GLU A 28 -4.24 21.56 -22.56
C GLU A 28 -5.14 20.34 -22.40
N MET A 29 -6.42 20.57 -22.09
CA MET A 29 -7.46 19.55 -22.09
C MET A 29 -8.71 20.10 -22.80
N GLY A 30 -9.28 19.32 -23.71
CA GLY A 30 -10.44 19.79 -24.49
C GLY A 30 -10.97 18.71 -25.43
N THR A 31 -11.76 19.14 -26.41
CA THR A 31 -12.29 18.27 -27.46
C THR A 31 -11.79 18.73 -28.82
N ASN A 32 -11.53 17.78 -29.73
CA ASN A 32 -11.06 18.04 -31.09
C ASN A 32 -9.73 18.80 -31.17
N LEU A 33 -8.83 18.58 -30.22
CA LEU A 33 -7.47 19.14 -30.31
C LEU A 33 -6.71 18.54 -31.47
N VAL A 34 -5.75 19.29 -32.01
CA VAL A 34 -4.93 18.88 -33.17
C VAL A 34 -3.46 18.98 -32.82
N ASP A 35 -2.69 17.97 -33.19
CA ASP A 35 -1.24 17.91 -33.03
C ASP A 35 -0.65 17.04 -34.15
N SER A 36 0.64 17.21 -34.43
CA SER A 36 1.39 16.37 -35.36
C SER A 36 1.75 15.01 -34.75
N GLU A 37 1.94 14.96 -33.42
CA GLU A 37 2.23 13.75 -32.65
C GLU A 37 1.03 13.36 -31.80
N THR A 38 0.31 12.33 -32.24
CA THR A 38 -0.98 11.95 -31.64
C THR A 38 -1.05 10.46 -31.32
N ILE A 39 -1.58 10.12 -30.14
CA ILE A 39 -1.95 8.77 -29.75
C ILE A 39 -3.48 8.71 -29.71
N ASP A 40 -4.11 7.81 -30.47
CA ASP A 40 -5.55 7.54 -30.34
C ASP A 40 -5.78 6.58 -29.17
N ALA A 41 -6.42 7.09 -28.15
CA ALA A 41 -6.69 6.40 -26.89
C ALA A 41 -8.17 6.01 -26.74
N LYS A 42 -8.90 5.87 -27.86
CA LYS A 42 -10.31 5.51 -27.83
C LYS A 42 -10.57 4.21 -27.06
N GLY A 43 -11.39 4.32 -26.00
CA GLY A 43 -11.72 3.19 -25.12
C GLY A 43 -10.66 2.84 -24.09
N LEU A 44 -9.58 3.65 -24.00
CA LEU A 44 -8.54 3.52 -22.98
C LEU A 44 -8.75 4.55 -21.88
N TYR A 45 -8.39 4.17 -20.64
CA TYR A 45 -8.34 5.12 -19.55
C TYR A 45 -7.00 5.88 -19.54
N PHE A 46 -7.07 7.20 -19.40
CA PHE A 46 -5.94 8.03 -19.03
C PHE A 46 -6.11 8.41 -17.56
N MET A 47 -5.29 7.84 -16.69
CA MET A 47 -5.46 7.94 -15.24
C MET A 47 -4.13 8.13 -14.52
N PRO A 48 -4.11 8.75 -13.32
CA PRO A 48 -2.90 8.91 -12.54
C PRO A 48 -2.26 7.55 -12.21
N LEU A 49 -0.92 7.51 -12.18
CA LEU A 49 -0.19 6.37 -11.64
C LEU A 49 -0.54 6.15 -10.17
N LEU A 50 -0.65 4.88 -9.78
CA LEU A 50 -0.98 4.49 -8.42
C LEU A 50 0.15 4.81 -7.44
N VAL A 51 -0.19 4.88 -6.17
CA VAL A 51 0.73 5.07 -5.04
C VAL A 51 0.54 3.92 -4.06
N ASP A 52 1.62 3.25 -3.67
CA ASP A 52 1.56 2.19 -2.67
C ASP A 52 2.45 2.53 -1.48
N THR A 53 1.84 2.56 -0.31
CA THR A 53 2.49 2.96 0.94
C THR A 53 3.01 1.79 1.77
N ASN A 54 2.93 0.53 1.28
CA ASN A 54 3.29 -0.66 2.09
C ASN A 54 4.07 -1.70 1.28
N ILE A 55 5.28 -1.34 0.93
CA ILE A 55 6.16 -2.16 0.10
C ILE A 55 7.39 -2.59 0.90
N ARG A 56 7.80 -3.84 0.70
CA ARG A 56 9.07 -4.38 1.19
C ARG A 56 9.92 -4.91 0.05
N VAL A 57 11.22 -4.85 0.23
CA VAL A 57 12.19 -5.46 -0.71
C VAL A 57 12.26 -6.97 -0.53
N GLN A 58 12.81 -7.67 -1.53
CA GLN A 58 13.04 -9.11 -1.52
C GLN A 58 13.72 -9.58 -0.22
N ASP A 59 13.11 -10.56 0.47
CA ASP A 59 13.58 -11.12 1.74
C ASP A 59 13.85 -10.06 2.83
N SER A 60 13.18 -8.90 2.73
CA SER A 60 13.45 -7.70 3.54
C SER A 60 14.90 -7.19 3.45
N ALA A 61 15.73 -7.69 2.53
CA ALA A 61 17.16 -7.35 2.42
C ALA A 61 17.35 -6.00 1.72
N LEU A 62 17.65 -4.96 2.51
CA LEU A 62 17.85 -3.58 2.04
C LEU A 62 19.17 -3.47 1.26
N ASN A 63 19.09 -3.25 -0.03
CA ASN A 63 20.22 -2.98 -0.91
C ASN A 63 19.76 -2.34 -2.23
N ALA A 64 20.69 -1.70 -2.96
CA ALA A 64 20.38 -0.98 -4.20
C ALA A 64 19.75 -1.87 -5.28
N LYS A 65 20.16 -3.15 -5.39
CA LYS A 65 19.62 -4.10 -6.37
C LYS A 65 18.13 -4.37 -6.09
N ASN A 66 17.78 -4.64 -4.83
CA ASN A 66 16.41 -4.95 -4.45
C ASN A 66 15.52 -3.69 -4.53
N ILE A 67 16.03 -2.51 -4.16
CA ILE A 67 15.31 -1.24 -4.34
C ILE A 67 15.02 -0.99 -5.82
N LYS A 68 16.01 -1.19 -6.70
CA LYS A 68 15.79 -1.04 -8.14
C LYS A 68 14.76 -2.03 -8.66
N ALA A 69 14.81 -3.28 -8.25
CA ALA A 69 13.87 -4.32 -8.68
C ALA A 69 12.41 -3.95 -8.35
N ILE A 70 12.12 -3.55 -7.10
CA ILE A 70 10.77 -3.15 -6.72
C ILE A 70 10.30 -1.87 -7.43
N SER A 71 11.21 -0.92 -7.68
CA SER A 71 10.91 0.30 -8.45
C SER A 71 10.49 -0.04 -9.88
N ASP A 72 11.24 -0.92 -10.55
CA ASP A 72 10.96 -1.34 -11.92
C ASP A 72 9.66 -2.20 -12.00
N GLU A 73 9.40 -3.05 -11.02
CA GLU A 73 8.19 -3.87 -10.94
C GLU A 73 6.94 -3.03 -10.65
N ALA A 74 7.05 -2.06 -9.74
CA ALA A 74 5.96 -1.15 -9.41
C ALA A 74 5.46 -0.41 -10.64
N LEU A 75 6.39 0.16 -11.42
CA LEU A 75 6.02 0.91 -12.61
C LEU A 75 5.30 0.05 -13.66
N LYS A 76 5.72 -1.22 -13.84
CA LYS A 76 5.02 -2.18 -14.70
C LYS A 76 3.59 -2.45 -14.22
N GLY A 77 3.38 -2.49 -12.91
CA GLY A 77 2.07 -2.63 -12.28
C GLY A 77 1.22 -1.37 -12.27
N GLY A 78 1.66 -0.29 -12.93
CA GLY A 78 0.95 0.99 -12.95
C GLY A 78 1.13 1.82 -11.68
N ILE A 79 2.09 1.49 -10.83
CA ILE A 79 2.41 2.23 -9.60
C ILE A 79 3.60 3.14 -9.88
N GLY A 80 3.38 4.45 -9.83
CA GLY A 80 4.41 5.46 -10.06
C GLY A 80 5.16 5.93 -8.82
N HIS A 81 4.63 5.63 -7.63
CA HIS A 81 5.25 6.02 -6.38
C HIS A 81 5.06 4.94 -5.31
N ILE A 82 6.13 4.51 -4.69
CA ILE A 82 6.13 3.55 -3.60
C ILE A 82 6.80 4.13 -2.36
N VAL A 83 6.29 3.75 -1.19
CA VAL A 83 6.89 4.10 0.10
C VAL A 83 7.41 2.82 0.74
N LEU A 84 8.74 2.73 0.85
CA LEU A 84 9.42 1.56 1.39
C LEU A 84 9.31 1.54 2.92
N ASN A 85 8.82 0.41 3.45
CA ASN A 85 8.77 0.18 4.90
C ASN A 85 10.17 0.15 5.52
N ALA A 86 10.30 0.72 6.71
CA ALA A 86 11.57 0.88 7.40
C ALA A 86 11.99 -0.35 8.23
N ASP A 87 11.17 -1.41 8.26
CA ASP A 87 11.44 -2.68 8.95
C ASP A 87 12.22 -3.69 8.09
N SER A 88 13.03 -3.19 7.16
CA SER A 88 13.98 -3.95 6.36
C SER A 88 15.19 -4.43 7.18
N MET A 89 16.08 -5.19 6.55
CA MET A 89 17.34 -5.65 7.14
C MET A 89 18.53 -5.10 6.33
N PRO A 90 19.33 -4.19 6.90
CA PRO A 90 19.16 -3.53 8.19
C PRO A 90 17.93 -2.58 8.23
N ALA A 91 17.35 -2.37 9.42
CA ALA A 91 16.23 -1.43 9.61
C ALA A 91 16.69 0.03 9.47
N ILE A 92 15.87 0.89 8.88
CA ILE A 92 16.17 2.33 8.70
C ILE A 92 15.89 3.08 10.02
N ASP A 93 16.69 2.84 11.04
CA ASP A 93 16.56 3.41 12.38
C ASP A 93 17.70 4.35 12.78
N ASN A 94 18.67 4.54 11.90
CA ASN A 94 19.83 5.39 12.09
C ASN A 94 20.30 6.03 10.77
N GLU A 95 21.16 7.03 10.86
CA GLU A 95 21.61 7.85 9.74
C GLU A 95 22.42 7.08 8.71
N ILE A 96 23.21 6.08 9.14
CA ILE A 96 24.08 5.29 8.26
C ILE A 96 23.22 4.42 7.34
N VAL A 97 22.20 3.77 7.90
CA VAL A 97 21.30 2.91 7.12
C VAL A 97 20.40 3.76 6.20
N LEU A 98 19.94 4.94 6.67
CA LEU A 98 19.19 5.84 5.82
C LEU A 98 20.02 6.30 4.61
N GLU A 99 21.26 6.72 4.81
CA GLU A 99 22.17 7.14 3.74
C GLU A 99 22.48 5.97 2.78
N PHE A 100 22.68 4.77 3.33
CA PHE A 100 22.85 3.56 2.52
C PHE A 100 21.63 3.29 1.62
N ALA A 101 20.41 3.40 2.16
CA ALA A 101 19.18 3.25 1.39
C ALA A 101 19.03 4.35 0.33
N GLN A 102 19.30 5.63 0.69
CA GLN A 102 19.25 6.76 -0.23
C GLN A 102 20.22 6.62 -1.41
N ASN A 103 21.41 6.06 -1.17
CA ASN A 103 22.35 5.74 -2.26
C ASN A 103 21.76 4.73 -3.25
N GLY A 104 20.88 3.84 -2.81
CA GLY A 104 20.15 2.91 -3.67
C GLY A 104 19.07 3.56 -4.53
N LEU A 105 18.67 4.80 -4.24
CA LEU A 105 17.67 5.53 -5.01
C LEU A 105 18.26 6.25 -6.24
N HIS A 106 19.58 6.36 -6.34
CA HIS A 106 20.21 7.03 -7.47
C HIS A 106 19.98 6.28 -8.78
N ASN A 107 19.58 7.03 -9.82
CA ASN A 107 19.36 6.51 -11.18
C ASN A 107 18.27 5.43 -11.30
N LEU A 108 17.24 5.48 -10.47
CA LEU A 108 16.04 4.67 -10.68
C LEU A 108 15.31 5.15 -11.94
N SER A 109 14.93 4.21 -12.80
CA SER A 109 14.13 4.43 -14.01
C SER A 109 12.67 3.97 -13.86
N GLY A 110 12.36 3.32 -12.75
CA GLY A 110 11.03 2.84 -12.41
C GLY A 110 10.22 3.85 -11.60
N ALA A 111 9.38 3.34 -10.69
CA ALA A 111 8.60 4.16 -9.78
C ALA A 111 9.49 4.99 -8.83
N LYS A 112 9.03 6.17 -8.45
CA LYS A 112 9.61 6.95 -7.36
C LYS A 112 9.60 6.11 -6.07
N VAL A 113 10.69 6.14 -5.30
CA VAL A 113 10.79 5.44 -4.02
C VAL A 113 11.08 6.45 -2.92
N ASP A 114 10.19 6.52 -1.95
CA ASP A 114 10.42 7.25 -0.72
C ASP A 114 10.68 6.29 0.46
N LEU A 115 11.43 6.74 1.44
CA LEU A 115 11.87 5.93 2.58
C LEU A 115 11.19 6.39 3.87
N MET A 116 10.59 5.44 4.60
CA MET A 116 10.20 5.65 6.00
C MET A 116 11.42 5.52 6.90
N LEU A 117 11.36 6.12 8.09
CA LEU A 117 12.25 5.77 9.19
C LEU A 117 11.56 4.82 10.17
N ASN A 118 12.28 3.84 10.73
CA ASN A 118 11.78 3.08 11.87
C ASN A 118 11.90 3.93 13.15
N SER A 119 10.77 4.14 13.82
CA SER A 119 10.72 4.94 15.05
C SER A 119 11.40 4.26 16.24
N LEU A 120 11.60 2.94 16.13
CA LEU A 120 12.17 2.10 17.17
C LEU A 120 13.44 1.42 16.69
N LYS A 121 14.42 1.29 17.57
CA LYS A 121 15.56 0.41 17.39
C LYS A 121 15.21 -1.02 17.75
N GLU A 122 16.11 -1.96 17.49
CA GLU A 122 15.94 -3.38 17.79
C GLU A 122 15.63 -3.66 19.27
N ASP A 123 16.21 -2.87 20.18
CA ASP A 123 15.96 -2.95 21.63
C ASP A 123 14.67 -2.25 22.07
N ALA A 124 13.81 -1.87 21.13
CA ALA A 124 12.57 -1.11 21.32
C ALA A 124 12.77 0.28 21.95
N THR A 125 13.98 0.81 21.96
CA THR A 125 14.24 2.21 22.32
C THR A 125 13.96 3.13 21.12
N LEU A 126 13.83 4.43 21.39
CA LEU A 126 13.55 5.44 20.38
C LEU A 126 14.74 5.63 19.43
N SER A 127 14.47 5.63 18.12
CA SER A 127 15.46 6.03 17.11
C SER A 127 15.66 7.55 17.04
N ASN A 128 16.62 8.03 16.24
CA ASN A 128 16.90 9.47 16.08
C ASN A 128 15.91 10.14 15.11
N ILE A 129 14.60 10.05 15.40
CA ILE A 129 13.50 10.49 14.50
C ILE A 129 13.77 11.87 13.89
N ALA A 130 14.12 12.86 14.72
CA ALA A 130 14.34 14.23 14.28
C ALA A 130 15.47 14.36 13.24
N ILE A 131 16.56 13.62 13.43
CA ILE A 131 17.69 13.66 12.50
C ILE A 131 17.32 12.93 11.20
N LEU A 132 16.66 11.78 11.28
CA LEU A 132 16.28 11.01 10.13
C LEU A 132 15.27 11.76 9.23
N LEU A 133 14.28 12.44 9.82
CA LEU A 133 13.37 13.34 9.09
C LEU A 133 14.13 14.47 8.38
N LYS A 134 15.06 15.13 9.08
CA LYS A 134 15.89 16.21 8.48
C LYS A 134 16.79 15.71 7.35
N ARG A 135 17.15 14.42 7.34
CA ARG A 135 17.95 13.79 6.29
C ARG A 135 17.15 13.20 5.17
N GLY A 136 15.81 13.38 5.15
CA GLY A 136 14.96 13.04 4.02
C GLY A 136 14.17 11.74 4.13
N ALA A 137 14.11 11.10 5.30
CA ALA A 137 13.06 10.13 5.57
C ALA A 137 11.71 10.86 5.62
N ILE A 138 10.67 10.34 4.95
CA ILE A 138 9.43 11.10 4.77
C ILE A 138 8.51 11.03 5.98
N THR A 139 8.52 9.92 6.72
CA THR A 139 7.58 9.69 7.82
C THR A 139 8.12 8.67 8.83
N PRO A 140 7.77 8.81 10.12
CA PRO A 140 8.04 7.79 11.12
C PRO A 140 7.13 6.57 10.91
N TYR A 141 7.72 5.37 10.99
CA TYR A 141 7.02 4.10 11.02
C TYR A 141 7.22 3.42 12.36
N MET A 142 6.12 3.09 13.04
CA MET A 142 6.13 2.29 14.25
C MET A 142 5.89 0.83 13.86
N SER A 143 6.96 0.07 13.74
CA SER A 143 6.97 -1.30 13.19
C SER A 143 6.47 -2.36 14.19
N THR A 144 6.39 -2.02 15.48
CA THR A 144 5.91 -2.88 16.56
C THR A 144 5.33 -2.04 17.70
N ILE A 145 4.73 -2.71 18.69
CA ILE A 145 4.24 -2.02 19.87
C ILE A 145 5.39 -1.40 20.67
N ALA A 146 5.27 -0.12 20.94
CA ALA A 146 6.15 0.59 21.85
C ALA A 146 5.52 0.69 23.26
N LYS A 147 6.34 0.81 24.31
CA LYS A 147 5.84 1.23 25.62
C LYS A 147 5.15 2.58 25.50
N ASN A 148 4.17 2.85 26.39
CA ASN A 148 3.36 4.08 26.27
C ASN A 148 4.20 5.37 26.31
N ASP A 149 5.22 5.43 27.15
CA ASP A 149 6.13 6.58 27.23
C ASP A 149 6.92 6.81 25.94
N VAL A 150 7.32 5.73 25.26
CA VAL A 150 8.00 5.79 23.97
C VAL A 150 7.01 6.18 22.86
N ALA A 151 5.81 5.57 22.83
CA ALA A 151 4.76 5.92 21.87
C ALA A 151 4.36 7.41 21.97
N ILE A 152 4.28 7.95 23.19
CA ILE A 152 4.04 9.38 23.43
C ILE A 152 5.17 10.23 22.85
N LYS A 153 6.43 9.85 23.03
CA LYS A 153 7.56 10.58 22.43
C LYS A 153 7.51 10.56 20.90
N ILE A 154 7.18 9.42 20.29
CA ILE A 154 6.98 9.32 18.84
C ILE A 154 5.88 10.30 18.40
N ALA A 155 4.73 10.31 19.10
CA ALA A 155 3.63 11.22 18.82
C ALA A 155 4.06 12.71 18.93
N GLN A 156 4.86 13.07 19.93
CA GLN A 156 5.39 14.42 20.08
C GLN A 156 6.32 14.81 18.92
N TYR A 157 7.14 13.88 18.41
CA TYR A 157 7.94 14.14 17.21
C TYR A 157 7.06 14.32 15.97
N CYS A 158 6.02 13.48 15.79
CA CYS A 158 5.06 13.65 14.68
C CYS A 158 4.37 15.02 14.75
N GLN A 159 3.97 15.46 15.95
CA GLN A 159 3.37 16.78 16.15
C GLN A 159 4.36 17.91 15.83
N MET A 160 5.60 17.81 16.32
CA MET A 160 6.65 18.83 16.10
C MET A 160 7.01 19.02 14.62
N TYR A 161 7.09 17.92 13.86
CA TYR A 161 7.46 17.94 12.45
C TYR A 161 6.24 17.97 11.52
N ASN A 162 5.02 17.93 12.07
CA ASN A 162 3.77 17.91 11.34
C ASN A 162 3.69 16.77 10.30
N VAL A 163 4.19 15.57 10.63
CA VAL A 163 4.20 14.39 9.75
C VAL A 163 3.20 13.33 10.24
N THR A 164 2.70 12.51 9.32
CA THR A 164 1.82 11.38 9.64
C THR A 164 2.62 10.27 10.30
N LEU A 165 2.17 9.68 11.40
CA LEU A 165 2.72 8.44 11.94
C LEU A 165 2.16 7.26 11.16
N PHE A 166 3.01 6.45 10.55
CA PHE A 166 2.62 5.16 10.01
C PHE A 166 2.78 4.10 11.11
N CYS A 167 1.70 3.41 11.42
CA CYS A 167 1.64 2.53 12.58
C CYS A 167 1.21 1.12 12.17
N LYS A 168 2.08 0.12 12.41
CA LYS A 168 1.68 -1.28 12.27
C LYS A 168 0.60 -1.60 13.31
N ALA A 169 -0.53 -2.10 12.87
CA ALA A 169 -1.69 -2.35 13.73
C ALA A 169 -1.57 -3.71 14.45
N GLU A 170 -0.58 -3.87 15.35
CA GLU A 170 -0.26 -5.17 15.95
C GLU A 170 0.32 -5.02 17.36
N ASP A 171 -0.21 -5.79 18.31
CA ASP A 171 0.37 -5.98 19.64
C ASP A 171 1.11 -7.32 19.72
N ASN A 172 2.43 -7.28 19.59
CA ASN A 172 3.28 -8.48 19.58
C ASN A 172 3.20 -9.28 20.88
N SER A 173 2.79 -8.69 22.00
CA SER A 173 2.65 -9.41 23.27
C SER A 173 1.55 -10.47 23.22
N LEU A 174 0.59 -10.33 22.31
CA LEU A 174 -0.52 -11.27 22.11
C LEU A 174 -0.27 -12.28 20.98
N ILE A 175 0.72 -12.07 20.13
CA ILE A 175 1.00 -12.95 18.99
C ILE A 175 1.63 -14.27 19.41
N ARG A 176 2.55 -14.24 20.38
CA ARG A 176 3.30 -15.43 20.86
C ARG A 176 3.96 -16.17 19.68
N SER A 177 3.55 -17.46 19.50
CA SER A 177 3.99 -18.32 18.39
C SER A 177 2.96 -18.41 17.26
N GLY A 178 1.97 -17.51 17.22
CA GLY A 178 0.92 -17.51 16.21
C GLY A 178 1.48 -17.23 14.79
N VAL A 179 0.94 -17.94 13.81
CA VAL A 179 1.38 -17.86 12.40
C VAL A 179 0.24 -17.59 11.43
N MET A 180 -1.00 -17.63 11.88
CA MET A 180 -2.21 -17.30 11.14
C MET A 180 -3.30 -16.80 12.10
N LEU A 181 -4.47 -16.40 11.62
CA LEU A 181 -5.57 -15.97 12.47
C LEU A 181 -6.02 -17.11 13.40
N ASP A 182 -6.29 -16.79 14.66
CA ASP A 182 -6.88 -17.73 15.63
C ASP A 182 -8.35 -18.00 15.27
N GLY A 183 -8.69 -19.27 15.08
CA GLY A 183 -10.04 -19.67 14.70
C GLY A 183 -10.16 -21.12 14.26
N ASP A 184 -11.24 -21.41 13.56
CA ASP A 184 -11.57 -22.77 13.10
C ASP A 184 -10.51 -23.37 12.18
N VAL A 185 -9.96 -22.55 11.25
CA VAL A 185 -8.97 -23.01 10.28
C VAL A 185 -7.65 -23.32 10.96
N SER A 186 -7.14 -22.44 11.82
CA SER A 186 -5.90 -22.68 12.56
C SER A 186 -6.00 -23.91 13.46
N SER A 187 -7.14 -24.07 14.14
CA SER A 187 -7.41 -25.25 14.98
C SER A 187 -7.42 -26.55 14.17
N LYS A 188 -8.05 -26.57 12.98
CA LYS A 188 -8.08 -27.75 12.09
C LYS A 188 -6.70 -28.10 11.51
N LEU A 189 -5.86 -27.08 11.26
CA LEU A 189 -4.50 -27.27 10.76
C LEU A 189 -3.48 -27.57 11.88
N GLY A 190 -3.87 -27.43 13.15
CA GLY A 190 -2.96 -27.58 14.29
C GLY A 190 -1.91 -26.46 14.37
N LEU A 191 -2.21 -25.28 13.80
CA LEU A 191 -1.33 -24.11 13.80
C LEU A 191 -1.70 -23.16 14.95
N ALA A 192 -0.70 -22.53 15.56
CA ALA A 192 -0.94 -21.53 16.59
C ALA A 192 -1.57 -20.27 15.96
N GLY A 193 -2.66 -19.81 16.61
CA GLY A 193 -3.41 -18.64 16.15
C GLY A 193 -2.89 -17.32 16.71
N ILE A 194 -3.08 -16.25 15.95
CA ILE A 194 -2.92 -14.85 16.35
C ILE A 194 -4.32 -14.32 16.65
N PRO A 195 -4.64 -13.89 17.88
CA PRO A 195 -5.96 -13.35 18.16
C PRO A 195 -6.12 -11.98 17.48
N ASP A 196 -7.29 -11.71 16.90
CA ASP A 196 -7.64 -10.43 16.30
C ASP A 196 -7.53 -9.28 17.34
N LEU A 197 -7.69 -9.60 18.61
CA LEU A 197 -7.52 -8.70 19.73
C LEU A 197 -6.16 -7.98 19.73
N SER A 198 -5.11 -8.59 19.17
CA SER A 198 -3.79 -7.97 19.00
C SER A 198 -3.89 -6.67 18.20
N GLU A 199 -4.63 -6.68 17.08
CA GLU A 199 -4.85 -5.51 16.26
C GLU A 199 -5.77 -4.50 16.96
N VAL A 200 -6.92 -4.96 17.44
CA VAL A 200 -7.97 -4.11 18.01
C VAL A 200 -7.48 -3.30 19.23
N LEU A 201 -6.74 -3.92 20.15
CA LEU A 201 -6.19 -3.22 21.31
C LEU A 201 -5.16 -2.17 20.91
N HIS A 202 -4.27 -2.50 19.97
CA HIS A 202 -3.25 -1.55 19.54
C HIS A 202 -3.86 -0.36 18.81
N VAL A 203 -4.81 -0.59 17.90
CA VAL A 203 -5.57 0.46 17.22
C VAL A 203 -6.28 1.37 18.23
N SER A 204 -7.01 0.80 19.18
CA SER A 204 -7.74 1.54 20.23
C SER A 204 -6.79 2.46 21.01
N ARG A 205 -5.66 1.93 21.44
CA ARG A 205 -4.62 2.69 22.18
C ARG A 205 -4.08 3.84 21.37
N MET A 206 -3.76 3.61 20.08
CA MET A 206 -3.16 4.63 19.23
C MET A 206 -4.17 5.70 18.81
N ILE A 207 -5.46 5.38 18.72
CA ILE A 207 -6.53 6.39 18.52
C ILE A 207 -6.54 7.39 19.68
N GLU A 208 -6.43 6.94 20.92
CA GLU A 208 -6.41 7.84 22.08
C GLU A 208 -5.15 8.71 22.12
N ILE A 209 -4.00 8.18 21.68
CA ILE A 209 -2.77 8.97 21.51
C ILE A 209 -2.96 10.01 20.40
N ALA A 210 -3.53 9.64 19.26
CA ALA A 210 -3.82 10.56 18.16
C ALA A 210 -4.75 11.70 18.61
N ARG A 211 -5.81 11.36 19.35
CA ARG A 211 -6.76 12.32 19.92
C ARG A 211 -6.09 13.33 20.84
N HIS A 212 -5.25 12.84 21.77
CA HIS A 212 -4.59 13.68 22.78
C HIS A 212 -3.56 14.63 22.16
N PHE A 213 -2.69 14.11 21.29
CA PHE A 213 -1.60 14.88 20.67
C PHE A 213 -2.00 15.59 19.38
N LYS A 214 -3.23 15.36 18.86
CA LYS A 214 -3.74 15.90 17.59
C LYS A 214 -2.79 15.62 16.43
N ILE A 215 -2.30 14.38 16.35
CA ILE A 215 -1.43 13.90 15.28
C ILE A 215 -2.23 13.09 14.26
N ARG A 216 -1.68 12.98 13.04
CA ARG A 216 -2.19 12.10 12.01
C ARG A 216 -1.62 10.70 12.18
N ILE A 217 -2.45 9.67 12.11
CA ILE A 217 -2.01 8.27 12.11
C ILE A 217 -2.60 7.53 10.92
N LEU A 218 -1.74 6.83 10.17
CA LEU A 218 -2.14 5.80 9.21
C LEU A 218 -1.87 4.42 9.82
N PHE A 219 -2.95 3.70 10.12
CA PHE A 219 -2.86 2.29 10.52
C PHE A 219 -2.60 1.42 9.30
N LYS A 220 -1.47 0.73 9.29
CA LYS A 220 -0.96 -0.05 8.17
C LYS A 220 -1.56 -1.46 8.16
N ALA A 221 -2.06 -1.88 6.98
CA ALA A 221 -2.52 -3.24 6.72
C ALA A 221 -3.53 -3.76 7.77
N VAL A 222 -4.58 -2.99 8.04
CA VAL A 222 -5.65 -3.41 8.97
C VAL A 222 -6.42 -4.58 8.38
N ALA A 223 -6.67 -5.63 9.18
CA ALA A 223 -7.35 -6.85 8.77
C ALA A 223 -8.64 -7.14 9.56
N SER A 224 -8.84 -6.48 10.72
CA SER A 224 -10.03 -6.67 11.55
C SER A 224 -11.14 -5.67 11.22
N PRO A 225 -12.36 -6.12 10.89
CA PRO A 225 -13.52 -5.22 10.73
C PRO A 225 -13.80 -4.40 11.99
N ARG A 226 -13.48 -4.94 13.17
CA ARG A 226 -13.61 -4.21 14.43
C ARG A 226 -12.69 -3.01 14.51
N SER A 227 -11.46 -3.13 14.03
CA SER A 227 -10.50 -2.01 13.92
C SER A 227 -11.00 -0.96 12.94
N ILE A 228 -11.50 -1.36 11.76
CA ILE A 228 -12.11 -0.43 10.78
C ILE A 228 -13.25 0.37 11.44
N TYR A 229 -14.15 -0.31 12.16
CA TYR A 229 -15.23 0.38 12.89
C TYR A 229 -14.71 1.41 13.89
N LEU A 230 -13.67 1.08 14.68
CA LEU A 230 -13.09 2.00 15.65
C LEU A 230 -12.44 3.21 14.99
N ILE A 231 -11.72 3.00 13.89
CA ILE A 231 -11.08 4.07 13.12
C ILE A 231 -12.13 4.98 12.49
N ASP A 232 -13.17 4.42 11.85
CA ASP A 232 -14.26 5.18 11.25
C ASP A 232 -15.03 6.00 12.31
N LYS A 233 -15.29 5.42 13.48
CA LYS A 233 -15.88 6.15 14.62
C LYS A 233 -14.99 7.31 15.05
N ALA A 234 -13.69 7.08 15.22
CA ALA A 234 -12.75 8.13 15.62
C ALA A 234 -12.67 9.27 14.58
N LYS A 235 -12.69 8.94 13.27
CA LYS A 235 -12.78 9.95 12.19
C LYS A 235 -14.03 10.83 12.33
N LYS A 236 -15.20 10.22 12.59
CA LYS A 236 -16.46 10.95 12.82
C LYS A 236 -16.41 11.85 14.05
N GLU A 237 -15.58 11.54 15.03
CA GLU A 237 -15.32 12.35 16.22
C GLU A 237 -14.21 13.41 16.00
N GLY A 238 -13.69 13.54 14.77
CA GLY A 238 -12.70 14.56 14.40
C GLY A 238 -11.24 14.18 14.71
N VAL A 239 -10.95 12.89 14.98
CA VAL A 239 -9.56 12.40 15.11
C VAL A 239 -8.99 12.12 13.71
N ASP A 240 -7.81 12.62 13.40
CA ASP A 240 -7.18 12.44 12.08
C ASP A 240 -6.45 11.07 12.03
N VAL A 241 -7.25 10.04 11.84
CA VAL A 241 -6.78 8.66 11.70
C VAL A 241 -7.30 8.07 10.40
N ARG A 242 -6.47 7.24 9.76
CA ARG A 242 -6.79 6.55 8.49
C ARG A 242 -6.40 5.09 8.61
N CYS A 243 -7.01 4.23 7.78
CA CYS A 243 -6.63 2.83 7.67
C CYS A 243 -6.21 2.47 6.24
N GLU A 244 -5.23 1.61 6.16
CA GLU A 244 -4.79 0.94 4.95
C GLU A 244 -5.21 -0.54 5.04
N VAL A 245 -5.79 -1.08 3.97
CA VAL A 245 -6.14 -2.50 3.85
C VAL A 245 -5.48 -3.07 2.61
N SER A 246 -5.03 -4.32 2.64
CA SER A 246 -4.46 -4.92 1.43
C SER A 246 -5.53 -5.55 0.56
N ILE A 247 -5.24 -5.62 -0.76
CA ILE A 247 -6.07 -6.34 -1.73
C ILE A 247 -6.25 -7.81 -1.32
N HIS A 248 -5.25 -8.41 -0.67
CA HIS A 248 -5.28 -9.80 -0.26
C HIS A 248 -6.36 -10.06 0.81
N HIS A 249 -6.50 -9.14 1.79
CA HIS A 249 -7.51 -9.23 2.85
C HIS A 249 -8.93 -8.98 2.35
N LEU A 250 -9.09 -8.32 1.21
CA LEU A 250 -10.38 -8.13 0.56
C LEU A 250 -10.83 -9.35 -0.26
N LEU A 251 -9.88 -10.15 -0.76
CA LEU A 251 -10.16 -11.21 -1.73
C LEU A 251 -9.97 -12.63 -1.19
N ASN A 252 -9.24 -12.78 -0.09
CA ASN A 252 -8.92 -14.09 0.48
C ASN A 252 -9.23 -14.11 1.97
N SER A 253 -9.68 -15.27 2.44
CA SER A 253 -9.82 -15.56 3.87
C SER A 253 -8.72 -16.52 4.34
N ASP A 254 -8.72 -16.81 5.64
CA ASP A 254 -7.85 -17.79 6.28
C ASP A 254 -7.94 -19.20 5.64
N GLU A 255 -9.03 -19.49 4.93
CA GLU A 255 -9.21 -20.68 4.12
C GLU A 255 -8.09 -20.87 3.06
N ALA A 256 -7.48 -19.78 2.60
CA ALA A 256 -6.34 -19.83 1.68
C ALA A 256 -5.10 -20.48 2.29
N CYS A 257 -5.01 -20.59 3.62
CA CYS A 257 -3.93 -21.28 4.33
C CYS A 257 -4.10 -22.81 4.35
N LYS A 258 -5.24 -23.35 3.88
CA LYS A 258 -5.45 -24.80 3.78
C LYS A 258 -4.35 -25.46 2.97
N ASN A 259 -4.09 -26.73 3.27
CA ASN A 259 -2.96 -27.50 2.72
C ASN A 259 -1.59 -26.87 3.02
N PHE A 260 -1.51 -26.06 4.07
CA PHE A 260 -0.29 -25.37 4.48
C PHE A 260 0.30 -24.45 3.39
N ASN A 261 -0.58 -23.79 2.65
CA ASN A 261 -0.17 -22.85 1.58
C ASN A 261 0.58 -21.65 2.17
N THR A 262 1.90 -21.67 2.07
CA THR A 262 2.79 -20.65 2.63
C THR A 262 2.66 -19.30 1.91
N THR A 263 2.17 -19.25 0.67
CA THR A 263 1.88 -18.00 -0.04
C THR A 263 0.78 -17.19 0.67
N ALA A 264 -0.15 -17.89 1.36
CA ALA A 264 -1.21 -17.26 2.15
C ALA A 264 -0.76 -16.86 3.58
N LYS A 265 0.51 -17.11 3.95
CA LYS A 265 1.06 -16.66 5.24
C LYS A 265 1.38 -15.18 5.15
N LEU A 266 0.44 -14.35 5.53
CA LEU A 266 0.55 -12.88 5.53
C LEU A 266 0.66 -12.32 6.96
N ASN A 267 1.16 -11.10 7.07
CA ASN A 267 1.13 -10.31 8.30
C ASN A 267 0.62 -8.89 7.99
N PRO A 268 -0.55 -8.52 8.52
CA PRO A 268 -1.44 -9.30 9.40
C PRO A 268 -1.98 -10.56 8.72
N PRO A 269 -2.45 -11.56 9.50
CA PRO A 269 -3.02 -12.76 8.94
C PRO A 269 -4.33 -12.48 8.21
N LEU A 270 -4.67 -13.31 7.22
CA LEU A 270 -5.96 -13.27 6.54
C LEU A 270 -7.11 -13.50 7.52
N ALA A 271 -8.15 -12.68 7.42
CA ALA A 271 -9.36 -12.77 8.23
C ALA A 271 -10.20 -14.01 7.89
N CYS A 272 -11.14 -14.38 8.73
CA CYS A 272 -12.13 -15.41 8.38
C CYS A 272 -13.06 -14.94 7.23
N SER A 273 -13.77 -15.87 6.60
CA SER A 273 -14.60 -15.56 5.43
C SER A 273 -15.69 -14.51 5.71
N ASP A 274 -16.25 -14.49 6.92
CA ASP A 274 -17.29 -13.51 7.26
C ASP A 274 -16.69 -12.11 7.50
N ASP A 275 -15.54 -12.03 8.15
CA ASP A 275 -14.80 -10.78 8.34
C ASP A 275 -14.28 -10.22 7.01
N MET A 276 -13.82 -11.08 6.09
CA MET A 276 -13.46 -10.67 4.72
C MET A 276 -14.63 -9.97 4.02
N LYS A 277 -15.87 -10.50 4.13
CA LYS A 277 -17.06 -9.85 3.55
C LYS A 277 -17.33 -8.48 4.19
N LEU A 278 -17.13 -8.36 5.51
CA LEU A 278 -17.27 -7.07 6.22
C LEU A 278 -16.21 -6.06 5.76
N LEU A 279 -14.97 -6.49 5.46
CA LEU A 279 -13.96 -5.62 4.86
C LEU A 279 -14.36 -5.16 3.45
N GLN A 280 -14.95 -6.04 2.62
CA GLN A 280 -15.48 -5.66 1.31
C GLN A 280 -16.58 -4.61 1.42
N GLU A 281 -17.52 -4.78 2.37
CA GLU A 281 -18.56 -3.79 2.64
C GLU A 281 -17.96 -2.46 3.16
N ALA A 282 -16.95 -2.51 4.00
CA ALA A 282 -16.25 -1.33 4.47
C ALA A 282 -15.57 -0.55 3.31
N LEU A 283 -15.01 -1.26 2.32
CA LEU A 283 -14.47 -0.62 1.11
C LEU A 283 -15.59 0.07 0.31
N LYS A 284 -16.69 -0.63 0.02
CA LYS A 284 -17.85 -0.05 -0.70
C LYS A 284 -18.40 1.19 -0.03
N ASN A 285 -18.41 1.21 1.30
CA ASN A 285 -18.90 2.31 2.12
C ASN A 285 -17.86 3.43 2.37
N SER A 286 -16.70 3.38 1.68
CA SER A 286 -15.61 4.37 1.84
C SER A 286 -15.08 4.51 3.28
N GLN A 287 -15.15 3.43 4.07
CA GLN A 287 -14.59 3.38 5.42
C GLN A 287 -13.09 3.02 5.40
N ILE A 288 -12.64 2.36 4.32
CA ILE A 288 -11.23 2.09 4.04
C ILE A 288 -10.66 3.28 3.27
N ASP A 289 -9.57 3.85 3.78
CA ASP A 289 -8.96 5.04 3.22
C ASP A 289 -7.96 4.72 2.10
N ILE A 290 -7.15 3.68 2.27
CA ILE A 290 -6.04 3.33 1.38
C ILE A 290 -6.08 1.83 1.07
N LEU A 291 -5.84 1.48 -0.21
CA LEU A 291 -5.53 0.12 -0.63
C LEU A 291 -4.04 -0.02 -0.93
N THR A 292 -3.47 -1.17 -0.54
CA THR A 292 -2.08 -1.54 -0.81
C THR A 292 -1.98 -2.93 -1.41
N THR A 293 -0.93 -3.17 -2.18
CA THR A 293 -0.55 -4.53 -2.60
C THR A 293 0.00 -5.36 -1.44
N LEU A 294 0.43 -4.73 -0.35
CA LEU A 294 1.17 -5.38 0.73
C LEU A 294 2.33 -6.24 0.21
N HIS A 295 2.97 -5.78 -0.87
CA HIS A 295 4.02 -6.53 -1.54
C HIS A 295 5.19 -6.80 -0.61
N GLN A 296 5.41 -8.06 -0.33
CA GLN A 296 6.52 -8.56 0.49
C GLN A 296 7.05 -9.84 -0.14
N PRO A 297 7.95 -9.73 -1.13
CA PRO A 297 8.48 -10.86 -1.86
C PRO A 297 9.49 -11.62 -1.02
N SER A 298 9.49 -12.93 -1.16
CA SER A 298 10.45 -13.82 -0.52
C SER A 298 11.05 -14.78 -1.55
N SER A 299 12.28 -15.23 -1.31
CA SER A 299 12.86 -16.27 -2.15
C SER A 299 12.14 -17.62 -1.96
N PRO A 300 12.13 -18.49 -2.96
CA PRO A 300 11.54 -19.84 -2.84
C PRO A 300 12.06 -20.61 -1.63
N VAL A 301 13.35 -20.47 -1.30
CA VAL A 301 13.97 -21.12 -0.13
C VAL A 301 13.31 -20.72 1.18
N ASN A 302 12.81 -19.48 1.29
CA ASN A 302 12.12 -18.98 2.47
C ASN A 302 10.60 -19.26 2.45
N LYS A 303 10.06 -19.72 1.32
CA LYS A 303 8.63 -20.04 1.16
C LYS A 303 8.35 -21.54 1.07
N GLU A 304 9.23 -22.32 0.42
CA GLU A 304 9.04 -23.76 0.22
C GLU A 304 9.53 -24.58 1.42
N VAL A 305 9.06 -24.22 2.61
CA VAL A 305 9.37 -24.82 3.91
C VAL A 305 8.08 -25.08 4.70
N ALA A 306 8.19 -25.66 5.88
CA ALA A 306 7.03 -25.86 6.75
C ALA A 306 6.35 -24.51 7.06
N PHE A 307 5.00 -24.52 7.22
CA PHE A 307 4.22 -23.28 7.36
C PHE A 307 4.71 -22.41 8.54
N TYR A 308 5.17 -23.01 9.64
CA TYR A 308 5.75 -22.28 10.77
C TYR A 308 7.01 -21.50 10.39
N ASP A 309 7.87 -22.09 9.57
CA ASP A 309 9.18 -21.54 9.23
C ASP A 309 9.12 -20.62 8.01
N ALA A 310 8.04 -20.70 7.22
CA ALA A 310 7.88 -19.90 6.02
C ALA A 310 7.85 -18.40 6.33
N ALA A 311 8.51 -17.61 5.48
CA ALA A 311 8.46 -16.16 5.54
C ALA A 311 7.03 -15.64 5.32
N TYR A 312 6.68 -14.53 5.96
CA TYR A 312 5.44 -13.80 5.68
C TYR A 312 5.50 -13.08 4.33
N GLY A 313 4.32 -12.84 3.75
CA GLY A 313 4.15 -12.02 2.55
C GLY A 313 3.96 -12.80 1.27
N CYS A 314 3.57 -12.11 0.22
CA CYS A 314 3.40 -12.61 -1.13
C CYS A 314 3.72 -11.53 -2.17
N GLU A 315 3.78 -11.92 -3.45
CA GLU A 315 3.96 -11.03 -4.59
C GLU A 315 2.61 -10.45 -5.04
N GLY A 316 2.61 -9.27 -5.67
CA GLY A 316 1.39 -8.62 -6.18
C GLY A 316 1.65 -7.22 -6.75
N LEU A 317 2.92 -6.87 -6.97
CA LEU A 317 3.30 -5.52 -7.41
C LEU A 317 3.25 -5.36 -8.92
N LYS A 318 3.82 -6.31 -9.66
CA LYS A 318 3.99 -6.26 -11.12
C LYS A 318 2.68 -6.16 -11.91
N ASN A 319 1.60 -6.72 -11.37
CA ASN A 319 0.28 -6.75 -12.01
C ASN A 319 -0.79 -6.00 -11.19
N ALA A 320 -0.38 -5.04 -10.35
CA ALA A 320 -1.24 -4.40 -9.36
C ALA A 320 -2.52 -3.78 -9.96
N ILE A 321 -2.39 -2.92 -10.97
CA ILE A 321 -3.56 -2.26 -11.60
C ILE A 321 -4.50 -3.27 -12.26
N SER A 322 -3.98 -4.30 -12.90
CA SER A 322 -4.78 -5.35 -13.55
C SER A 322 -5.55 -6.17 -12.51
N LEU A 323 -4.92 -6.49 -11.38
CA LEU A 323 -5.56 -7.17 -10.25
C LEU A 323 -6.67 -6.30 -9.64
N TYR A 324 -6.38 -5.04 -9.33
CA TYR A 324 -7.35 -4.09 -8.79
C TYR A 324 -8.53 -3.89 -9.75
N TYR A 325 -8.23 -3.64 -11.03
CA TYR A 325 -9.27 -3.48 -12.03
C TYR A 325 -10.16 -4.72 -12.14
N THR A 326 -9.57 -5.89 -12.29
CA THR A 326 -10.33 -7.15 -12.46
C THR A 326 -11.21 -7.45 -11.25
N LYS A 327 -10.61 -7.40 -10.07
CA LYS A 327 -11.28 -7.90 -8.85
C LYS A 327 -12.20 -6.88 -8.21
N LEU A 328 -11.93 -5.57 -8.37
CA LEU A 328 -12.68 -4.54 -7.68
C LEU A 328 -13.57 -3.72 -8.63
N VAL A 329 -13.03 -3.28 -9.77
CA VAL A 329 -13.76 -2.39 -10.68
C VAL A 329 -14.65 -3.19 -11.65
N LYS A 330 -14.07 -4.12 -12.40
CA LYS A 330 -14.80 -4.95 -13.37
C LYS A 330 -15.86 -5.83 -12.69
N SER A 331 -15.63 -6.24 -11.46
CA SER A 331 -16.62 -6.95 -10.64
C SER A 331 -17.79 -6.08 -10.16
N GLY A 332 -17.67 -4.75 -10.29
CA GLY A 332 -18.67 -3.79 -9.82
C GLY A 332 -18.62 -3.53 -8.31
N MET A 333 -17.53 -3.93 -7.62
CA MET A 333 -17.39 -3.68 -6.19
C MET A 333 -17.19 -2.19 -5.90
N ILE A 334 -16.35 -1.50 -6.70
CA ILE A 334 -16.12 -0.05 -6.64
C ILE A 334 -16.02 0.54 -8.06
N SER A 335 -16.17 1.86 -8.20
CA SER A 335 -15.90 2.57 -9.46
C SER A 335 -14.40 2.81 -9.68
N MET A 336 -14.02 3.12 -10.93
CA MET A 336 -12.63 3.49 -11.25
C MET A 336 -12.20 4.76 -10.47
N SER A 337 -13.07 5.76 -10.34
CA SER A 337 -12.76 6.96 -9.54
C SER A 337 -12.58 6.66 -8.06
N HIS A 338 -13.32 5.68 -7.52
CA HIS A 338 -13.09 5.21 -6.16
C HIS A 338 -11.73 4.52 -6.03
N LEU A 339 -11.33 3.70 -7.02
CA LEU A 339 -9.98 3.11 -7.07
C LEU A 339 -8.91 4.20 -7.06
N VAL A 340 -9.04 5.25 -7.89
CA VAL A 340 -8.11 6.39 -7.90
C VAL A 340 -8.08 7.08 -6.52
N ARG A 341 -9.20 7.20 -5.85
CA ARG A 341 -9.26 7.78 -4.51
C ARG A 341 -8.42 6.98 -3.51
N VAL A 342 -8.61 5.67 -3.43
CA VAL A 342 -7.97 4.80 -2.41
C VAL A 342 -6.55 4.36 -2.78
N CYS A 343 -6.18 4.41 -4.06
CA CYS A 343 -4.85 4.01 -4.54
C CYS A 343 -3.99 5.18 -5.03
N VAL A 344 -4.52 6.42 -5.13
CA VAL A 344 -3.73 7.59 -5.56
C VAL A 344 -3.90 8.75 -4.58
N LYS A 345 -5.11 9.29 -4.48
CA LYS A 345 -5.36 10.53 -3.71
C LYS A 345 -5.04 10.37 -2.23
N ASN A 346 -5.67 9.40 -1.59
CA ASN A 346 -5.53 9.22 -0.15
C ASN A 346 -4.12 8.78 0.29
N PRO A 347 -3.43 7.84 -0.40
CA PRO A 347 -2.04 7.53 -0.06
C PRO A 347 -1.09 8.70 -0.31
N SER A 348 -1.31 9.51 -1.36
CA SER A 348 -0.51 10.72 -1.60
C SER A 348 -0.69 11.75 -0.49
N ASP A 349 -1.94 11.97 -0.04
CA ASP A 349 -2.20 12.87 1.09
C ASP A 349 -1.55 12.40 2.39
N ALA A 350 -1.41 11.08 2.59
CA ALA A 350 -0.74 10.53 3.77
C ALA A 350 0.77 10.84 3.80
N VAL A 351 1.38 11.06 2.64
CA VAL A 351 2.80 11.45 2.47
C VAL A 351 2.98 12.90 2.03
N GLU A 352 1.93 13.71 2.15
CA GLU A 352 1.92 15.16 1.86
C GLU A 352 2.20 15.52 0.38
N GLU A 353 1.91 14.61 -0.53
CA GLU A 353 1.94 14.86 -1.97
C GLU A 353 0.54 15.18 -2.52
N LYS A 354 0.50 15.95 -3.62
CA LYS A 354 -0.74 16.30 -4.31
C LYS A 354 -0.85 15.51 -5.60
N ARG A 355 -1.62 14.41 -5.58
CA ARG A 355 -1.93 13.58 -6.74
C ARG A 355 -3.42 13.23 -6.79
N GLY A 356 -3.87 12.61 -7.86
CA GLY A 356 -5.21 12.06 -7.99
C GLY A 356 -6.19 12.91 -8.80
N VAL A 357 -5.78 14.08 -9.29
CA VAL A 357 -6.53 14.91 -10.24
C VAL A 357 -5.66 15.17 -11.47
N ILE A 358 -6.22 15.03 -12.67
CA ILE A 358 -5.56 15.37 -13.92
C ILE A 358 -6.06 16.74 -14.37
N LYS A 359 -5.18 17.75 -14.38
CA LYS A 359 -5.54 19.12 -14.77
C LYS A 359 -4.38 19.85 -15.43
N VAL A 360 -4.75 20.88 -16.20
CA VAL A 360 -3.80 21.75 -16.88
C VAL A 360 -2.88 22.46 -15.88
N GLY A 361 -1.59 22.47 -16.20
CA GLY A 361 -0.52 23.08 -15.40
C GLY A 361 0.15 22.14 -14.41
N GLU A 362 -0.33 20.90 -14.26
CA GLU A 362 0.28 19.91 -13.37
C GLU A 362 1.01 18.81 -14.17
N ARG A 363 1.90 18.07 -13.47
CA ARG A 363 2.57 16.91 -14.06
C ARG A 363 1.54 15.87 -14.47
N ALA A 364 1.78 15.19 -15.57
CA ALA A 364 0.91 14.13 -16.05
C ALA A 364 0.94 12.95 -15.07
N ASP A 365 2.13 12.48 -14.67
CA ASP A 365 2.35 11.33 -13.78
C ASP A 365 1.22 10.29 -13.93
N ALA A 366 0.94 9.90 -15.16
CA ALA A 366 -0.26 9.16 -15.56
C ALA A 366 0.08 7.95 -16.42
N MET A 367 -0.85 7.03 -16.51
CA MET A 367 -0.79 5.88 -17.42
C MET A 367 -1.95 5.88 -18.40
N LEU A 368 -1.71 5.28 -19.55
CA LEU A 368 -2.74 4.85 -20.48
C LEU A 368 -3.02 3.37 -20.22
N PHE A 369 -4.24 3.06 -19.79
CA PHE A 369 -4.65 1.72 -19.36
C PHE A 369 -5.72 1.16 -20.30
N ASP A 370 -5.47 -0.03 -20.87
CA ASP A 370 -6.42 -0.75 -21.71
C ASP A 370 -7.24 -1.74 -20.91
N PRO A 371 -8.51 -1.46 -20.60
CA PRO A 371 -9.35 -2.31 -19.75
C PRO A 371 -9.77 -3.64 -20.43
N ASN A 372 -9.61 -3.75 -21.75
CA ASN A 372 -10.09 -4.89 -22.53
C ASN A 372 -9.01 -5.95 -22.77
N LYS A 373 -7.76 -5.62 -22.56
CA LYS A 373 -6.66 -6.56 -22.72
C LYS A 373 -6.66 -7.56 -21.58
N THR A 374 -6.34 -8.82 -21.86
CA THR A 374 -6.18 -9.86 -20.84
C THR A 374 -4.72 -10.25 -20.70
N LEU A 375 -4.34 -10.65 -19.52
CA LEU A 375 -3.05 -11.22 -19.18
C LEU A 375 -3.23 -12.32 -18.13
N THR A 376 -2.26 -13.24 -18.04
CA THR A 376 -2.23 -14.25 -16.98
C THR A 376 -1.26 -13.78 -15.88
N MET A 377 -1.68 -13.85 -14.62
CA MET A 377 -0.81 -13.56 -13.47
C MET A 377 0.37 -14.53 -13.45
N ASP A 378 1.56 -14.03 -13.65
CA ASP A 378 2.80 -14.83 -13.78
C ASP A 378 3.70 -14.81 -12.54
N GLU A 379 3.33 -14.05 -11.51
CA GLU A 379 4.06 -13.99 -10.22
C GLU A 379 3.80 -15.29 -9.45
N LYS A 380 4.84 -16.13 -9.33
CA LYS A 380 4.72 -17.50 -8.78
C LYS A 380 4.35 -17.56 -7.31
N LEU A 381 4.77 -16.57 -6.54
CA LEU A 381 4.49 -16.44 -5.11
C LEU A 381 3.34 -15.45 -4.84
N SER A 382 2.46 -15.28 -5.84
CA SER A 382 1.21 -14.57 -5.70
C SER A 382 0.06 -15.51 -5.37
N LEU A 383 -0.89 -15.06 -4.56
CA LEU A 383 -2.15 -15.79 -4.28
C LEU A 383 -3.03 -15.95 -5.52
N TYR A 384 -2.74 -15.22 -6.60
CA TYR A 384 -3.51 -15.18 -7.85
C TYR A 384 -2.75 -15.80 -9.02
N CYS A 385 -1.65 -16.51 -8.77
CA CYS A 385 -0.83 -17.12 -9.82
C CYS A 385 -1.66 -18.01 -10.75
N GLY A 386 -1.55 -17.76 -12.06
CA GLY A 386 -2.29 -18.49 -13.11
C GLY A 386 -3.71 -17.95 -13.38
N GLU A 387 -4.21 -16.99 -12.62
CA GLU A 387 -5.49 -16.35 -12.90
C GLU A 387 -5.43 -15.43 -14.13
N GLU A 388 -6.52 -15.39 -14.90
CA GLU A 388 -6.70 -14.40 -15.96
C GLU A 388 -7.13 -13.07 -15.36
N LEU A 389 -6.39 -12.01 -15.67
CA LEU A 389 -6.65 -10.64 -15.26
C LEU A 389 -6.97 -9.78 -16.48
N TYR A 390 -7.79 -8.76 -16.28
CA TYR A 390 -8.12 -7.75 -17.27
C TYR A 390 -7.36 -6.46 -17.01
N GLY A 391 -6.98 -5.83 -18.10
CA GLY A 391 -6.32 -4.55 -18.11
C GLY A 391 -4.80 -4.64 -18.21
N GLU A 392 -4.23 -3.75 -19.02
CA GLU A 392 -2.78 -3.65 -19.25
C GLU A 392 -2.36 -2.18 -19.33
N VAL A 393 -1.25 -1.84 -18.74
CA VAL A 393 -0.60 -0.52 -18.92
C VAL A 393 0.02 -0.46 -20.31
N LYS A 394 -0.42 0.49 -21.16
CA LYS A 394 0.06 0.67 -22.54
C LYS A 394 1.18 1.69 -22.64
N ALA A 395 1.09 2.75 -21.88
CA ALA A 395 2.08 3.82 -21.85
C ALA A 395 2.06 4.54 -20.49
N ILE A 396 3.17 5.18 -20.17
CA ILE A 396 3.36 5.99 -18.96
C ILE A 396 3.91 7.35 -19.38
N PHE A 397 3.45 8.42 -18.69
CA PHE A 397 3.71 9.81 -19.04
C PHE A 397 4.23 10.60 -17.84
#